data_4c27a1fb8704db0ff19388230e309ec1
#
_entry.id   4c27a1fb8704db0ff19388230e309ec1
#
_cell.length_a   1.000
_cell.length_b   1.000
_cell.length_c   1.000
_cell.angle_alpha   90.00
_cell.angle_beta   90.00
_cell.angle_gamma   90.00
#
_symmetry.space_group_name_H-M   'P 1'
#
loop_
_entity.id
_entity.type
_entity.pdbx_description
1 polymer ?
#
loop_
_entity_poly.entity_id
_entity_poly.type
_entity_poly.pdbx_seq_one_letter_code
_entity_poly.pdbx_strand_id
1 'polypeptide(L)'
;MKILIVGSGGREHAIAWKVSQSPLAEKIYCAPGNAGIAEVAECVDIGAMEFDKLASFAKEKAIDLTIIGMDDPLVGGIVDVFEAQGLRVFGPRKNAAILEGSKAFSKDLMKKYHIPTAAYETFDDPRKAEEYLKTAKFPIVLKADGLALGKGVLICNTLEEALEGVKTIMLDKKFGSAGNHMVIEEFMTGREVSVLSFVDGKTIKTMASAQDHKRAKDGDQGLNTGGMGNFSPTPFYTKEVDDFCRKYIFQPTVDAMAAEGREFKGVIFFGLMLTPEGPRVLEYNARFGDPEAQVVLPRMENDMVEVVEACIDGRLDQIDLKFKEDAAVCVVLASDGYPVSYEKGLPIRGLENFKGKDGYYVFHAGTKFGPEGQVLTNGGRVLGVTALGKDLKEARKNAYEAVDWVDFDNKYYRHDIGKAIDEA
;
A
#
# COMPACT_ATOMS: atom_id res chain seq x y z
N MET A 1 11.47 22.03 10.02
CA MET A 1 10.05 21.88 9.61
C MET A 1 9.29 21.08 10.65
N LYS A 2 8.06 21.44 10.89
CA LYS A 2 7.10 20.65 11.65
C LYS A 2 6.26 19.84 10.67
N ILE A 3 6.20 18.53 10.86
CA ILE A 3 5.57 17.61 9.90
C ILE A 3 4.47 16.81 10.60
N LEU A 4 3.32 16.71 9.96
CA LEU A 4 2.21 15.86 10.40
C LEU A 4 2.07 14.68 9.43
N ILE A 5 1.97 13.47 9.97
CA ILE A 5 1.68 12.26 9.20
C ILE A 5 0.29 11.77 9.61
N VAL A 6 -0.56 11.47 8.64
CA VAL A 6 -1.93 10.99 8.89
C VAL A 6 -1.99 9.50 8.61
N GLY A 7 -2.38 8.74 9.62
CA GLY A 7 -2.49 7.28 9.58
C GLY A 7 -1.96 6.61 10.84
N SER A 8 -2.03 5.29 10.90
CA SER A 8 -1.72 4.53 12.12
C SER A 8 -1.13 3.13 11.87
N GLY A 9 -0.84 2.77 10.63
CA GLY A 9 -0.39 1.43 10.27
C GLY A 9 1.13 1.29 10.14
N GLY A 10 1.55 0.12 9.70
CA GLY A 10 2.97 -0.19 9.49
C GLY A 10 3.61 0.69 8.43
N ARG A 11 2.88 0.99 7.37
CA ARG A 11 3.28 1.94 6.33
C ARG A 11 3.56 3.33 6.91
N GLU A 12 2.68 3.85 7.75
CA GLU A 12 2.86 5.14 8.40
C GLU A 12 4.03 5.13 9.39
N HIS A 13 4.28 4.00 10.06
CA HIS A 13 5.48 3.87 10.89
C HIS A 13 6.76 3.93 10.04
N ALA A 14 6.81 3.24 8.92
CA ALA A 14 7.95 3.29 7.99
C ALA A 14 8.15 4.71 7.44
N ILE A 15 7.07 5.42 7.11
CA ILE A 15 7.12 6.83 6.67
C ILE A 15 7.66 7.72 7.79
N ALA A 16 7.13 7.60 9.01
CA ALA A 16 7.57 8.40 10.16
C ALA A 16 9.05 8.14 10.48
N TRP A 17 9.48 6.89 10.44
CA TRP A 17 10.87 6.52 10.60
C TRP A 17 11.77 7.20 9.56
N LYS A 18 11.37 7.11 8.28
CA LYS A 18 12.16 7.71 7.18
C LYS A 18 12.22 9.23 7.30
N VAL A 19 11.10 9.88 7.62
CA VAL A 19 11.03 11.32 7.85
C VAL A 19 11.92 11.72 9.03
N SER A 20 11.98 10.92 10.10
CA SER A 20 12.82 11.20 11.26
C SER A 20 14.32 11.22 10.94
N GLN A 21 14.73 10.63 9.83
CA GLN A 21 16.11 10.65 9.35
C GLN A 21 16.48 11.96 8.65
N SER A 22 15.50 12.79 8.31
CA SER A 22 15.73 14.04 7.60
C SER A 22 16.23 15.13 8.55
N PRO A 23 17.33 15.83 8.23
CA PRO A 23 17.75 17.00 8.99
C PRO A 23 16.76 18.18 8.91
N LEU A 24 15.84 18.14 7.93
CA LEU A 24 14.77 19.13 7.79
C LEU A 24 13.63 18.93 8.78
N ALA A 25 13.45 17.72 9.30
CA ALA A 25 12.40 17.40 10.26
C ALA A 25 12.77 17.82 11.67
N GLU A 26 12.22 18.92 12.15
CA GLU A 26 12.45 19.44 13.51
C GLU A 26 11.52 18.75 14.51
N LYS A 27 10.23 18.59 14.13
CA LYS A 27 9.21 17.96 14.96
C LYS A 27 8.26 17.18 14.08
N ILE A 28 7.93 15.96 14.50
CA ILE A 28 7.01 15.07 13.78
C ILE A 28 5.82 14.76 14.68
N TYR A 29 4.63 14.92 14.13
CA TYR A 29 3.36 14.48 14.71
C TYR A 29 2.77 13.38 13.83
N CYS A 30 2.03 12.45 14.42
CA CYS A 30 1.27 11.46 13.69
C CYS A 30 -0.13 11.32 14.27
N ALA A 31 -1.14 11.32 13.43
CA ALA A 31 -2.53 11.23 13.85
C ALA A 31 -3.27 10.10 13.12
N PRO A 32 -3.79 9.08 13.82
CA PRO A 32 -3.67 8.89 15.27
C PRO A 32 -2.36 8.25 15.74
N GLY A 33 -1.56 7.63 14.82
CA GLY A 33 -0.34 6.93 15.15
C GLY A 33 -0.56 5.57 15.84
N ASN A 34 0.52 4.99 16.33
CA ASN A 34 0.51 3.75 17.11
C ASN A 34 1.69 3.73 18.09
N ALA A 35 1.83 2.65 18.86
CA ALA A 35 2.86 2.58 19.90
C ALA A 35 4.30 2.64 19.37
N GLY A 36 4.56 2.15 18.15
CA GLY A 36 5.89 2.24 17.55
C GLY A 36 6.18 3.62 16.96
N ILE A 37 5.20 4.24 16.35
CA ILE A 37 5.32 5.60 15.80
C ILE A 37 5.64 6.59 16.93
N ALA A 38 5.15 6.35 18.14
CA ALA A 38 5.41 7.19 19.30
C ALA A 38 6.91 7.28 19.67
N GLU A 39 7.75 6.38 19.16
CA GLU A 39 9.20 6.45 19.38
C GLU A 39 9.87 7.54 18.53
N VAL A 40 9.29 7.90 17.39
CA VAL A 40 9.86 8.86 16.42
C VAL A 40 8.96 10.09 16.20
N ALA A 41 7.73 10.09 16.71
CA ALA A 41 6.77 11.15 16.51
C ALA A 41 5.89 11.32 17.76
N GLU A 42 5.28 12.48 17.91
CA GLU A 42 4.23 12.68 18.90
C GLU A 42 2.90 12.24 18.28
N CYS A 43 2.28 11.22 18.88
CA CYS A 43 0.97 10.74 18.44
C CYS A 43 -0.14 11.65 18.98
N VAL A 44 -1.09 11.97 18.11
CA VAL A 44 -2.19 12.88 18.40
C VAL A 44 -3.50 12.12 18.22
N ASP A 45 -4.38 12.16 19.22
CA ASP A 45 -5.65 11.46 19.21
C ASP A 45 -6.69 12.18 18.32
N ILE A 46 -6.42 12.17 17.03
CA ILE A 46 -7.34 12.66 15.99
C ILE A 46 -7.43 11.56 14.93
N GLY A 47 -8.64 11.13 14.61
CA GLY A 47 -8.87 10.11 13.57
C GLY A 47 -8.51 10.62 12.19
N ALA A 48 -8.06 9.71 11.33
CA ALA A 48 -7.62 10.03 9.96
C ALA A 48 -8.73 10.63 9.08
N MET A 49 -9.99 10.38 9.40
CA MET A 49 -11.15 10.92 8.68
C MET A 49 -11.72 12.21 9.28
N GLU A 50 -11.14 12.71 10.37
CA GLU A 50 -11.57 13.96 11.02
C GLU A 50 -10.84 15.16 10.41
N PHE A 51 -11.14 15.46 9.14
CA PHE A 51 -10.40 16.43 8.31
C PHE A 51 -10.34 17.83 8.92
N ASP A 52 -11.46 18.32 9.46
CA ASP A 52 -11.51 19.66 10.06
C ASP A 52 -10.66 19.75 11.32
N LYS A 53 -10.67 18.71 12.14
CA LYS A 53 -9.82 18.64 13.34
C LYS A 53 -8.35 18.55 12.98
N LEU A 54 -8.01 17.76 11.94
CA LEU A 54 -6.65 17.64 11.44
C LEU A 54 -6.14 18.97 10.89
N ALA A 55 -6.96 19.67 10.09
CA ALA A 55 -6.60 20.98 9.55
C ALA A 55 -6.44 22.03 10.66
N SER A 56 -7.33 22.04 11.65
CA SER A 56 -7.23 22.93 12.81
C SER A 56 -5.96 22.67 13.62
N PHE A 57 -5.63 21.40 13.83
CA PHE A 57 -4.40 21.01 14.50
C PHE A 57 -3.16 21.49 13.72
N ALA A 58 -3.16 21.31 12.39
CA ALA A 58 -2.08 21.75 11.54
C ALA A 58 -1.85 23.27 11.61
N LYS A 59 -2.92 24.05 11.70
CA LYS A 59 -2.84 25.52 11.87
C LYS A 59 -2.33 25.87 13.26
N GLU A 60 -2.91 25.29 14.31
CA GLU A 60 -2.56 25.57 15.71
C GLU A 60 -1.08 25.28 15.97
N LYS A 61 -0.58 24.16 15.48
CA LYS A 61 0.82 23.73 15.66
C LYS A 61 1.78 24.31 14.62
N ALA A 62 1.29 25.12 13.70
CA ALA A 62 2.09 25.68 12.60
C ALA A 62 2.83 24.57 11.80
N ILE A 63 2.09 23.55 11.40
CA ILE A 63 2.63 22.44 10.61
C ILE A 63 3.06 22.95 9.23
N ASP A 64 4.30 22.67 8.84
CA ASP A 64 4.87 23.08 7.55
C ASP A 64 4.51 22.12 6.41
N LEU A 65 4.30 20.85 6.72
CA LEU A 65 4.04 19.80 5.75
C LEU A 65 3.21 18.69 6.37
N THR A 66 2.15 18.27 5.68
CA THR A 66 1.35 17.10 6.07
C THR A 66 1.49 16.01 5.02
N ILE A 67 1.74 14.78 5.46
CA ILE A 67 1.86 13.59 4.60
C ILE A 67 0.70 12.66 4.91
N ILE A 68 -0.08 12.31 3.88
CA ILE A 68 -1.21 11.38 4.04
C ILE A 68 -0.74 9.97 3.66
N GLY A 69 -0.80 9.05 4.62
CA GLY A 69 -0.28 7.70 4.42
C GLY A 69 -1.29 6.68 3.89
N MET A 70 -2.60 6.91 4.06
CA MET A 70 -3.63 5.91 3.80
C MET A 70 -4.69 6.36 2.79
N ASP A 71 -5.42 5.40 2.25
CA ASP A 71 -6.37 5.57 1.14
C ASP A 71 -7.66 6.31 1.50
N ASP A 72 -8.34 5.93 2.59
CA ASP A 72 -9.65 6.49 2.94
C ASP A 72 -9.66 8.02 3.00
N PRO A 73 -8.72 8.69 3.70
CA PRO A 73 -8.68 10.16 3.70
C PRO A 73 -8.43 10.77 2.34
N LEU A 74 -7.58 10.15 1.52
CA LEU A 74 -7.27 10.64 0.16
C LEU A 74 -8.50 10.60 -0.74
N VAL A 75 -9.18 9.47 -0.76
CA VAL A 75 -10.43 9.30 -1.54
C VAL A 75 -11.52 10.20 -0.97
N GLY A 76 -11.53 10.44 0.34
CA GLY A 76 -12.46 11.33 1.03
C GLY A 76 -12.24 12.82 0.80
N GLY A 77 -11.07 13.22 0.26
CA GLY A 77 -10.78 14.62 -0.10
C GLY A 77 -10.02 15.43 0.94
N ILE A 78 -9.23 14.80 1.81
CA ILE A 78 -8.44 15.50 2.83
C ILE A 78 -7.49 16.53 2.21
N VAL A 79 -6.89 16.22 1.05
CA VAL A 79 -5.95 17.12 0.37
C VAL A 79 -6.65 18.41 -0.05
N ASP A 80 -7.87 18.30 -0.59
CA ASP A 80 -8.68 19.46 -0.98
C ASP A 80 -9.01 20.34 0.23
N VAL A 81 -9.34 19.74 1.36
CA VAL A 81 -9.62 20.46 2.63
C VAL A 81 -8.39 21.22 3.09
N PHE A 82 -7.23 20.61 3.06
CA PHE A 82 -5.97 21.23 3.49
C PHE A 82 -5.55 22.35 2.55
N GLU A 83 -5.58 22.12 1.25
CA GLU A 83 -5.22 23.11 0.24
C GLU A 83 -6.13 24.35 0.30
N ALA A 84 -7.44 24.15 0.50
CA ALA A 84 -8.41 25.24 0.65
C ALA A 84 -8.10 26.15 1.85
N GLN A 85 -7.36 25.68 2.81
CA GLN A 85 -6.96 26.42 4.02
C GLN A 85 -5.50 26.90 3.96
N GLY A 86 -4.86 26.77 2.80
CA GLY A 86 -3.47 27.19 2.60
C GLY A 86 -2.45 26.28 3.29
N LEU A 87 -2.83 25.07 3.64
CA LEU A 87 -1.95 24.08 4.28
C LEU A 87 -1.27 23.20 3.25
N ARG A 88 0.05 23.11 3.33
CA ARG A 88 0.87 22.30 2.44
C ARG A 88 0.69 20.82 2.76
N VAL A 89 0.33 20.02 1.77
CA VAL A 89 -0.04 18.62 1.96
C VAL A 89 0.47 17.76 0.80
N PHE A 90 0.95 16.56 1.11
CA PHE A 90 1.40 15.57 0.15
C PHE A 90 0.38 14.45 0.00
N GLY A 91 -0.12 14.31 -1.21
CA GLY A 91 -1.09 13.31 -1.61
C GLY A 91 -1.94 13.82 -2.76
N PRO A 92 -2.62 12.92 -3.49
CA PRO A 92 -3.50 13.33 -4.59
C PRO A 92 -4.77 13.99 -4.05
N ARG A 93 -5.26 14.98 -4.81
CA ARG A 93 -6.59 15.55 -4.59
C ARG A 93 -7.65 14.47 -4.81
N LYS A 94 -8.85 14.70 -4.32
CA LYS A 94 -9.97 13.77 -4.46
C LYS A 94 -10.21 13.36 -5.91
N ASN A 95 -10.14 14.33 -6.85
CA ASN A 95 -10.33 14.05 -8.27
C ASN A 95 -9.25 13.15 -8.89
N ALA A 96 -8.06 13.09 -8.30
CA ALA A 96 -6.98 12.22 -8.73
C ALA A 96 -6.94 10.90 -7.94
N ALA A 97 -7.33 10.92 -6.67
CA ALA A 97 -7.42 9.74 -5.81
C ALA A 97 -8.46 8.74 -6.31
N ILE A 98 -9.35 9.12 -7.21
CA ILE A 98 -10.30 8.24 -7.89
C ILE A 98 -9.58 7.11 -8.64
N LEU A 99 -8.31 7.29 -8.97
CA LEU A 99 -7.49 6.23 -9.57
C LEU A 99 -7.48 4.95 -8.71
N GLU A 100 -7.53 5.09 -7.39
CA GLU A 100 -7.75 3.99 -6.45
C GLU A 100 -9.22 3.87 -6.03
N GLY A 101 -9.91 4.98 -5.87
CA GLY A 101 -11.27 5.03 -5.37
C GLY A 101 -12.31 4.39 -6.28
N SER A 102 -12.02 4.27 -7.58
CA SER A 102 -12.90 3.63 -8.55
C SER A 102 -12.12 2.74 -9.51
N LYS A 103 -12.35 1.44 -9.42
CA LYS A 103 -11.76 0.45 -10.33
C LYS A 103 -12.33 0.63 -11.75
N ALA A 104 -13.62 0.97 -11.89
CA ALA A 104 -14.25 1.26 -13.17
C ALA A 104 -13.56 2.44 -13.85
N PHE A 105 -13.30 3.53 -13.11
CA PHE A 105 -12.58 4.69 -13.62
C PHE A 105 -11.19 4.31 -14.13
N SER A 106 -10.42 3.58 -13.32
CA SER A 106 -9.05 3.22 -13.70
C SER A 106 -9.01 2.31 -14.92
N LYS A 107 -9.95 1.38 -15.05
CA LYS A 107 -10.06 0.50 -16.23
C LYS A 107 -10.41 1.30 -17.47
N ASP A 108 -11.38 2.22 -17.39
CA ASP A 108 -11.76 3.07 -18.51
C ASP A 108 -10.61 4.00 -18.93
N LEU A 109 -9.86 4.53 -17.96
CA LEU A 109 -8.66 5.32 -18.22
C LEU A 109 -7.62 4.52 -19.01
N MET A 110 -7.32 3.32 -18.56
CA MET A 110 -6.34 2.45 -19.22
C MET A 110 -6.77 2.07 -20.63
N LYS A 111 -8.05 1.79 -20.82
CA LYS A 111 -8.61 1.51 -22.16
C LYS A 111 -8.48 2.71 -23.08
N LYS A 112 -8.87 3.89 -22.62
CA LYS A 112 -8.83 5.14 -23.41
C LYS A 112 -7.43 5.51 -23.85
N TYR A 113 -6.44 5.33 -22.97
CA TYR A 113 -5.05 5.73 -23.22
C TYR A 113 -4.13 4.57 -23.58
N HIS A 114 -4.70 3.40 -23.89
CA HIS A 114 -3.97 2.21 -24.36
C HIS A 114 -2.90 1.71 -23.38
N ILE A 115 -3.18 1.80 -22.08
CA ILE A 115 -2.30 1.26 -21.04
C ILE A 115 -2.64 -0.22 -20.85
N PRO A 116 -1.63 -1.13 -20.95
CA PRO A 116 -1.88 -2.57 -20.86
C PRO A 116 -2.53 -3.00 -19.54
N THR A 117 -3.66 -3.67 -19.62
CA THR A 117 -4.38 -4.25 -18.48
C THR A 117 -5.27 -5.40 -18.95
N ALA A 118 -5.90 -6.12 -18.03
CA ALA A 118 -6.84 -7.18 -18.33
C ALA A 118 -8.07 -6.65 -19.09
N ALA A 119 -8.59 -7.44 -20.01
CA ALA A 119 -9.87 -7.16 -20.63
C ALA A 119 -10.96 -7.16 -19.58
N TYR A 120 -11.93 -6.25 -19.69
CA TYR A 120 -12.92 -6.04 -18.64
C TYR A 120 -14.25 -5.52 -19.21
N GLU A 121 -15.31 -5.67 -18.39
CA GLU A 121 -16.59 -4.99 -18.56
C GLU A 121 -17.10 -4.51 -17.20
N THR A 122 -17.83 -3.40 -17.20
CA THR A 122 -18.40 -2.82 -15.98
C THR A 122 -19.92 -2.96 -15.99
N PHE A 123 -20.49 -3.31 -14.84
CA PHE A 123 -21.93 -3.55 -14.68
C PHE A 123 -22.49 -2.78 -13.47
N ASP A 124 -23.66 -2.17 -13.67
CA ASP A 124 -24.49 -1.58 -12.62
C ASP A 124 -25.81 -2.37 -12.41
N ASP A 125 -26.11 -3.31 -13.29
CA ASP A 125 -27.27 -4.19 -13.23
C ASP A 125 -26.83 -5.65 -13.04
N PRO A 126 -27.22 -6.30 -11.93
CA PRO A 126 -26.85 -7.69 -11.67
C PRO A 126 -27.27 -8.65 -12.78
N ARG A 127 -28.44 -8.41 -13.42
CA ARG A 127 -28.94 -9.29 -14.50
C ARG A 127 -28.05 -9.22 -15.73
N LYS A 128 -27.54 -8.05 -16.07
CA LYS A 128 -26.62 -7.88 -17.20
C LYS A 128 -25.28 -8.56 -16.92
N ALA A 129 -24.79 -8.46 -15.68
CA ALA A 129 -23.59 -9.16 -15.24
C ALA A 129 -23.75 -10.68 -15.36
N GLU A 130 -24.88 -11.22 -14.91
CA GLU A 130 -25.20 -12.66 -15.02
C GLU A 130 -25.23 -13.12 -16.47
N GLU A 131 -25.86 -12.36 -17.36
CA GLU A 131 -25.90 -12.69 -18.79
C GLU A 131 -24.49 -12.72 -19.41
N TYR A 132 -23.67 -11.73 -19.09
CA TYR A 132 -22.27 -11.69 -19.55
C TYR A 132 -21.48 -12.92 -19.12
N LEU A 133 -21.67 -13.35 -17.86
CA LEU A 133 -20.97 -14.50 -17.30
C LEU A 133 -21.30 -15.83 -17.97
N LYS A 134 -22.50 -15.97 -18.55
CA LYS A 134 -22.92 -17.20 -19.25
C LYS A 134 -22.02 -17.54 -20.44
N THR A 135 -21.41 -16.54 -21.07
CA THR A 135 -20.52 -16.72 -22.23
C THR A 135 -19.06 -16.41 -21.92
N ALA A 136 -18.74 -16.14 -20.67
CA ALA A 136 -17.39 -15.80 -20.24
C ALA A 136 -16.48 -17.04 -20.13
N LYS A 137 -15.18 -16.80 -20.23
CA LYS A 137 -14.18 -17.85 -19.98
C LYS A 137 -13.79 -17.83 -18.50
N PHE A 138 -13.51 -19.00 -17.94
CA PHE A 138 -13.11 -19.16 -16.55
C PHE A 138 -11.68 -19.67 -16.45
N PRO A 139 -10.93 -19.31 -15.37
CA PRO A 139 -11.37 -18.46 -14.26
C PRO A 139 -11.60 -17.01 -14.67
N ILE A 140 -12.41 -16.30 -13.89
CA ILE A 140 -12.72 -14.89 -14.11
C ILE A 140 -12.67 -14.12 -12.79
N VAL A 141 -12.47 -12.80 -12.83
CA VAL A 141 -12.32 -11.97 -11.64
C VAL A 141 -13.47 -10.97 -11.55
N LEU A 142 -14.15 -10.95 -10.42
CA LEU A 142 -15.19 -9.98 -10.10
C LEU A 142 -14.63 -9.01 -9.05
N LYS A 143 -14.76 -7.71 -9.30
CA LYS A 143 -14.30 -6.66 -8.41
C LYS A 143 -15.40 -5.68 -8.07
N ALA A 144 -15.68 -5.48 -6.78
CA ALA A 144 -16.53 -4.38 -6.33
C ALA A 144 -15.83 -3.06 -6.67
N ASP A 145 -16.59 -2.06 -7.12
CA ASP A 145 -16.05 -0.74 -7.46
C ASP A 145 -15.97 0.13 -6.21
N GLY A 146 -14.75 0.49 -5.81
CA GLY A 146 -14.47 1.32 -4.65
C GLY A 146 -13.49 0.67 -3.67
N LEU A 147 -13.30 1.33 -2.55
CA LEU A 147 -12.45 0.83 -1.46
C LEU A 147 -13.20 -0.26 -0.70
N ALA A 148 -12.73 -1.50 -0.80
CA ALA A 148 -13.32 -2.65 -0.12
C ALA A 148 -12.31 -3.35 0.79
N LEU A 149 -11.32 -2.61 1.29
CA LEU A 149 -10.25 -3.10 2.16
C LEU A 149 -9.51 -4.32 1.57
N GLY A 150 -9.37 -4.34 0.24
CA GLY A 150 -8.75 -5.47 -0.48
C GLY A 150 -9.60 -6.74 -0.53
N LYS A 151 -10.81 -6.71 0.02
CA LYS A 151 -11.70 -7.88 0.11
C LYS A 151 -12.72 -7.96 -1.02
N GLY A 152 -12.88 -6.91 -1.80
CA GLY A 152 -13.87 -6.81 -2.87
C GLY A 152 -13.45 -7.48 -4.18
N VAL A 153 -12.48 -8.36 -4.16
CA VAL A 153 -11.96 -9.08 -5.33
C VAL A 153 -12.26 -10.57 -5.18
N LEU A 154 -13.01 -11.14 -6.11
CA LEU A 154 -13.39 -12.55 -6.12
C LEU A 154 -12.88 -13.22 -7.39
N ILE A 155 -12.03 -14.25 -7.23
CA ILE A 155 -11.60 -15.10 -8.33
C ILE A 155 -12.54 -16.27 -8.41
N CYS A 156 -13.25 -16.41 -9.53
CA CYS A 156 -14.28 -17.42 -9.74
C CYS A 156 -13.82 -18.42 -10.80
N ASN A 157 -13.78 -19.69 -10.44
CA ASN A 157 -13.32 -20.77 -11.30
C ASN A 157 -14.46 -21.37 -12.14
N THR A 158 -15.70 -21.18 -11.72
CA THR A 158 -16.89 -21.71 -12.37
C THR A 158 -17.97 -20.64 -12.53
N LEU A 159 -18.93 -20.87 -13.44
CA LEU A 159 -20.09 -20.00 -13.59
C LEU A 159 -20.88 -19.89 -12.26
N GLU A 160 -21.04 -21.00 -11.53
CA GLU A 160 -21.76 -21.02 -10.26
C GLU A 160 -21.11 -20.11 -9.23
N GLU A 161 -19.78 -20.19 -9.09
CA GLU A 161 -19.01 -19.29 -8.20
C GLU A 161 -19.18 -17.83 -8.62
N ALA A 162 -19.16 -17.55 -9.92
CA ALA A 162 -19.30 -16.19 -10.44
C ALA A 162 -20.70 -15.62 -10.19
N LEU A 163 -21.75 -16.42 -10.38
CA LEU A 163 -23.12 -16.00 -10.08
C LEU A 163 -23.33 -15.72 -8.59
N GLU A 164 -22.73 -16.54 -7.72
CA GLU A 164 -22.73 -16.28 -6.28
C GLU A 164 -21.95 -15.01 -5.95
N GLY A 165 -20.86 -14.75 -6.66
CA GLY A 165 -20.09 -13.51 -6.54
C GLY A 165 -20.89 -12.26 -6.90
N VAL A 166 -21.68 -12.31 -7.97
CA VAL A 166 -22.60 -11.22 -8.37
C VAL A 166 -23.58 -10.94 -7.23
N LYS A 167 -24.17 -12.00 -6.68
CA LYS A 167 -25.10 -11.89 -5.54
C LYS A 167 -24.43 -11.23 -4.35
N THR A 168 -23.26 -11.69 -3.97
CA THR A 168 -22.50 -11.17 -2.82
C THR A 168 -22.18 -9.68 -2.99
N ILE A 169 -21.68 -9.28 -4.15
CA ILE A 169 -21.24 -7.90 -4.40
C ILE A 169 -22.44 -6.96 -4.64
N MET A 170 -23.33 -7.32 -5.56
CA MET A 170 -24.33 -6.39 -6.08
C MET A 170 -25.70 -6.50 -5.40
N LEU A 171 -26.10 -7.69 -4.94
CA LEU A 171 -27.40 -7.90 -4.30
C LEU A 171 -27.31 -7.81 -2.78
N ASP A 172 -26.44 -8.59 -2.17
CA ASP A 172 -26.27 -8.61 -0.72
C ASP A 172 -25.49 -7.39 -0.20
N LYS A 173 -24.82 -6.66 -1.10
CA LYS A 173 -24.05 -5.46 -0.77
C LYS A 173 -23.03 -5.70 0.36
N LYS A 174 -22.35 -6.83 0.35
CA LYS A 174 -21.34 -7.20 1.36
C LYS A 174 -20.26 -6.13 1.52
N PHE A 175 -19.97 -5.38 0.47
CA PHE A 175 -18.98 -4.29 0.45
C PHE A 175 -19.65 -2.90 0.40
N GLY A 176 -20.90 -2.79 0.85
CA GLY A 176 -21.64 -1.55 0.89
C GLY A 176 -21.84 -0.92 -0.49
N SER A 177 -21.72 0.40 -0.58
CA SER A 177 -21.90 1.15 -1.82
C SER A 177 -20.87 0.81 -2.90
N ALA A 178 -19.73 0.22 -2.55
CA ALA A 178 -18.75 -0.29 -3.52
C ALA A 178 -19.36 -1.37 -4.43
N GLY A 179 -20.41 -2.06 -3.98
CA GLY A 179 -21.15 -3.05 -4.75
C GLY A 179 -22.19 -2.47 -5.71
N ASN A 180 -22.37 -1.16 -5.80
CA ASN A 180 -23.29 -0.53 -6.75
C ASN A 180 -22.83 -0.71 -8.20
N HIS A 181 -21.53 -0.83 -8.40
CA HIS A 181 -20.91 -1.15 -9.68
C HIS A 181 -19.94 -2.30 -9.48
N MET A 182 -19.81 -3.12 -10.51
CA MET A 182 -18.92 -4.27 -10.49
C MET A 182 -18.11 -4.32 -11.78
N VAL A 183 -16.81 -4.58 -11.65
CA VAL A 183 -15.92 -4.81 -12.78
C VAL A 183 -15.71 -6.31 -12.91
N ILE A 184 -15.93 -6.85 -14.11
CA ILE A 184 -15.60 -8.24 -14.44
C ILE A 184 -14.38 -8.21 -15.35
N GLU A 185 -13.31 -8.91 -14.94
CA GLU A 185 -12.05 -8.94 -15.67
C GLU A 185 -11.65 -10.36 -16.05
N GLU A 186 -10.91 -10.49 -17.17
CA GLU A 186 -10.22 -11.73 -17.44
C GLU A 186 -9.19 -12.03 -16.35
N PHE A 187 -8.99 -13.31 -16.08
CA PHE A 187 -7.97 -13.76 -15.13
C PHE A 187 -6.61 -13.75 -15.82
N MET A 188 -5.69 -12.93 -15.30
CA MET A 188 -4.32 -12.90 -15.78
C MET A 188 -3.45 -13.88 -15.00
N THR A 189 -2.54 -14.56 -15.70
CA THR A 189 -1.55 -15.45 -15.11
C THR A 189 -0.17 -14.84 -15.23
N GLY A 190 0.67 -15.11 -14.26
CA GLY A 190 2.01 -14.57 -14.21
C GLY A 190 2.45 -14.31 -12.78
N ARG A 191 3.44 -13.44 -12.64
CA ARG A 191 3.99 -13.07 -11.35
C ARG A 191 3.57 -11.65 -11.01
N GLU A 192 2.99 -11.47 -9.83
CA GLU A 192 2.66 -10.13 -9.34
C GLU A 192 3.90 -9.44 -8.80
N VAL A 193 4.09 -8.19 -9.19
CA VAL A 193 5.13 -7.32 -8.64
C VAL A 193 4.54 -5.95 -8.34
N SER A 194 5.14 -5.24 -7.40
CA SER A 194 4.72 -3.90 -6.99
C SER A 194 5.80 -2.90 -7.32
N VAL A 195 5.42 -1.77 -7.91
CA VAL A 195 6.30 -0.63 -8.13
C VAL A 195 5.61 0.61 -7.60
N LEU A 196 6.18 1.21 -6.56
CA LEU A 196 5.74 2.49 -6.03
C LEU A 196 6.46 3.61 -6.77
N SER A 197 5.81 4.75 -6.92
CA SER A 197 6.41 5.87 -7.62
C SER A 197 6.01 7.20 -7.00
N PHE A 198 6.95 8.15 -6.96
CA PHE A 198 6.65 9.55 -6.70
C PHE A 198 6.20 10.24 -7.99
N VAL A 199 5.21 11.11 -7.88
CA VAL A 199 4.60 11.82 -9.02
C VAL A 199 4.35 13.27 -8.64
N ASP A 200 4.73 14.20 -9.53
CA ASP A 200 4.55 15.64 -9.31
C ASP A 200 3.55 16.30 -10.29
N GLY A 201 2.71 15.49 -10.92
CA GLY A 201 1.76 15.93 -11.95
C GLY A 201 2.29 15.75 -13.38
N LYS A 202 3.59 15.77 -13.59
CA LYS A 202 4.25 15.66 -14.91
C LYS A 202 5.29 14.55 -14.92
N THR A 203 6.16 14.56 -13.92
CA THR A 203 7.30 13.65 -13.79
C THR A 203 6.93 12.52 -12.85
N ILE A 204 7.35 11.31 -13.20
CA ILE A 204 7.27 10.13 -12.35
C ILE A 204 8.67 9.58 -12.08
N LYS A 205 8.96 9.29 -10.82
CA LYS A 205 10.20 8.64 -10.40
C LYS A 205 9.84 7.37 -9.63
N THR A 206 10.18 6.23 -10.21
CA THR A 206 9.87 4.93 -9.61
C THR A 206 10.84 4.59 -8.50
N MET A 207 10.30 3.98 -7.45
CA MET A 207 11.08 3.39 -6.36
C MET A 207 11.52 1.98 -6.75
N ALA A 208 12.33 1.35 -5.91
CA ALA A 208 12.73 -0.04 -6.11
C ALA A 208 11.51 -0.95 -6.15
N SER A 209 11.57 -1.99 -6.98
CA SER A 209 10.51 -3.00 -7.09
C SER A 209 10.35 -3.78 -5.79
N ALA A 210 9.18 -4.35 -5.58
CA ALA A 210 8.86 -5.17 -4.42
C ALA A 210 7.91 -6.29 -4.81
N GLN A 211 7.83 -7.31 -3.97
CA GLN A 211 6.92 -8.44 -4.19
C GLN A 211 6.24 -8.84 -2.88
N ASP A 212 4.91 -8.80 -2.90
CA ASP A 212 4.06 -9.07 -1.75
C ASP A 212 3.57 -10.53 -1.72
N HIS A 213 3.09 -10.94 -0.54
CA HIS A 213 2.50 -12.26 -0.29
C HIS A 213 1.12 -12.03 0.33
N LYS A 214 0.07 -12.13 -0.49
CA LYS A 214 -1.29 -11.70 -0.09
C LYS A 214 -2.09 -12.76 0.65
N ARG A 215 -1.76 -14.04 0.51
CA ARG A 215 -2.48 -15.11 1.19
C ARG A 215 -2.05 -15.24 2.65
N ALA A 216 -3.02 -15.61 3.50
CA ALA A 216 -2.79 -15.69 4.94
C ALA A 216 -1.85 -16.82 5.36
N LYS A 217 -1.82 -17.92 4.62
CA LYS A 217 -1.12 -19.16 5.02
C LYS A 217 0.01 -19.52 4.07
N ASP A 218 0.94 -20.34 4.58
CA ASP A 218 2.04 -20.90 3.81
C ASP A 218 1.54 -21.58 2.53
N GLY A 219 2.37 -21.57 1.49
CA GLY A 219 2.03 -22.14 0.19
C GLY A 219 0.96 -21.36 -0.57
N ASP A 220 0.81 -20.08 -0.28
CA ASP A 220 -0.23 -19.20 -0.87
C ASP A 220 -1.64 -19.76 -0.69
N GLN A 221 -1.91 -20.27 0.50
CA GLN A 221 -3.20 -20.82 0.89
C GLN A 221 -3.97 -19.86 1.80
N GLY A 222 -5.25 -20.14 1.97
CA GLY A 222 -6.11 -19.37 2.84
C GLY A 222 -6.68 -18.10 2.17
N LEU A 223 -7.20 -17.20 2.98
CA LEU A 223 -7.85 -15.97 2.52
C LEU A 223 -6.83 -14.91 2.08
N ASN A 224 -7.26 -14.03 1.20
CA ASN A 224 -6.52 -12.81 0.88
C ASN A 224 -6.44 -11.88 2.09
N THR A 225 -5.31 -11.23 2.24
CA THR A 225 -5.02 -10.28 3.32
C THR A 225 -4.52 -8.96 2.76
N GLY A 226 -4.14 -8.05 3.64
CA GLY A 226 -3.43 -6.82 3.27
C GLY A 226 -1.97 -7.05 2.89
N GLY A 227 -1.46 -8.25 3.07
CA GLY A 227 -0.06 -8.63 2.83
C GLY A 227 0.57 -9.25 4.07
N MET A 228 1.22 -10.39 3.90
CA MET A 228 1.84 -11.15 4.99
C MET A 228 3.36 -11.04 4.98
N GLY A 229 3.91 -10.30 4.05
CA GLY A 229 5.34 -10.08 3.93
C GLY A 229 5.71 -9.62 2.55
N ASN A 230 6.90 -9.05 2.44
CA ASN A 230 7.36 -8.41 1.21
C ASN A 230 8.88 -8.51 1.10
N PHE A 231 9.38 -8.40 -0.11
CA PHE A 231 10.81 -8.27 -0.33
C PHE A 231 11.12 -7.29 -1.48
N SER A 232 12.30 -6.69 -1.44
CA SER A 232 12.75 -5.71 -2.42
C SER A 232 14.26 -5.80 -2.60
N PRO A 233 14.79 -5.76 -3.84
CA PRO A 233 14.06 -5.73 -5.10
C PRO A 233 13.55 -7.12 -5.48
N THR A 234 12.59 -7.21 -6.39
CA THR A 234 12.26 -8.52 -6.95
C THR A 234 13.11 -8.81 -8.19
N PRO A 235 13.76 -9.99 -8.26
CA PRO A 235 14.61 -10.34 -9.40
C PRO A 235 13.83 -10.54 -10.71
N PHE A 236 12.51 -10.68 -10.62
CA PHE A 236 11.64 -10.85 -11.79
C PHE A 236 11.33 -9.52 -12.49
N TYR A 237 11.54 -8.39 -11.81
CA TYR A 237 11.43 -7.06 -12.40
C TYR A 237 12.76 -6.66 -13.03
N THR A 238 12.98 -7.14 -14.24
CA THR A 238 14.22 -6.95 -15.00
C THR A 238 14.30 -5.56 -15.63
N LYS A 239 15.47 -5.19 -16.15
CA LYS A 239 15.63 -3.95 -16.91
C LYS A 239 14.68 -3.88 -18.10
N GLU A 240 14.47 -4.99 -18.81
CA GLU A 240 13.54 -5.06 -19.95
C GLU A 240 12.11 -4.79 -19.52
N VAL A 241 11.68 -5.37 -18.39
CA VAL A 241 10.37 -5.13 -17.80
C VAL A 241 10.23 -3.65 -17.39
N ASP A 242 11.24 -3.09 -16.74
CA ASP A 242 11.26 -1.68 -16.34
C ASP A 242 11.15 -0.74 -17.54
N ASP A 243 11.95 -0.98 -18.59
CA ASP A 243 11.93 -0.17 -19.81
C ASP A 243 10.53 -0.19 -20.48
N PHE A 244 9.91 -1.37 -20.54
CA PHE A 244 8.55 -1.51 -21.06
C PHE A 244 7.55 -0.73 -20.21
N CYS A 245 7.60 -0.90 -18.91
CA CYS A 245 6.66 -0.25 -17.99
C CYS A 245 6.80 1.28 -18.01
N ARG A 246 8.02 1.79 -18.08
CA ARG A 246 8.27 3.25 -18.21
C ARG A 246 7.62 3.82 -19.45
N LYS A 247 7.75 3.12 -20.57
CA LYS A 247 7.26 3.58 -21.88
C LYS A 247 5.75 3.43 -22.03
N TYR A 248 5.18 2.33 -21.57
CA TYR A 248 3.78 1.97 -21.88
C TYR A 248 2.83 2.06 -20.70
N ILE A 249 3.32 2.16 -19.47
CA ILE A 249 2.49 2.14 -18.27
C ILE A 249 2.69 3.38 -17.40
N PHE A 250 3.90 3.66 -16.93
CA PHE A 250 4.13 4.65 -15.88
C PHE A 250 3.88 6.08 -16.36
N GLN A 251 4.66 6.56 -17.31
CA GLN A 251 4.47 7.90 -17.85
C GLN A 251 3.11 8.07 -18.52
N PRO A 252 2.62 7.09 -19.30
CA PRO A 252 1.27 7.17 -19.87
C PRO A 252 0.16 7.34 -18.83
N THR A 253 0.29 6.73 -17.65
CA THR A 253 -0.69 6.91 -16.56
C THR A 253 -0.71 8.35 -16.06
N VAL A 254 0.46 8.93 -15.81
CA VAL A 254 0.59 10.32 -15.36
C VAL A 254 0.03 11.28 -16.40
N ASP A 255 0.39 11.08 -17.65
CA ASP A 255 -0.09 11.91 -18.78
C ASP A 255 -1.60 11.79 -18.96
N ALA A 256 -2.15 10.60 -18.83
CA ALA A 256 -3.59 10.34 -18.92
C ALA A 256 -4.36 11.08 -17.81
N MET A 257 -3.88 11.01 -16.59
CA MET A 257 -4.50 11.72 -15.47
C MET A 257 -4.50 13.23 -15.68
N ALA A 258 -3.40 13.79 -16.16
CA ALA A 258 -3.31 15.21 -16.51
C ALA A 258 -4.27 15.59 -17.64
N ALA A 259 -4.36 14.75 -18.68
CA ALA A 259 -5.27 14.97 -19.82
C ALA A 259 -6.75 14.94 -19.41
N GLU A 260 -7.09 14.19 -18.38
CA GLU A 260 -8.46 14.14 -17.81
C GLU A 260 -8.73 15.31 -16.84
N GLY A 261 -7.79 16.24 -16.65
CA GLY A 261 -7.94 17.32 -15.69
C GLY A 261 -7.82 16.86 -14.24
N ARG A 262 -7.14 15.74 -14.02
CA ARG A 262 -6.98 15.09 -12.72
C ARG A 262 -5.50 14.95 -12.38
N GLU A 263 -4.77 16.06 -12.41
CA GLU A 263 -3.35 16.07 -12.11
C GLU A 263 -3.05 15.31 -10.81
N PHE A 264 -2.15 14.34 -10.90
CA PHE A 264 -1.80 13.49 -9.75
C PHE A 264 -0.47 13.96 -9.14
N LYS A 265 -0.51 14.33 -7.86
CA LYS A 265 0.69 14.60 -7.05
C LYS A 265 0.64 13.69 -5.82
N GLY A 266 1.66 12.89 -5.64
CA GLY A 266 1.69 11.93 -4.53
C GLY A 266 2.43 10.66 -4.92
N VAL A 267 1.99 9.54 -4.37
CA VAL A 267 2.52 8.22 -4.70
C VAL A 267 1.49 7.43 -5.49
N ILE A 268 1.88 6.91 -6.64
CA ILE A 268 1.12 5.88 -7.34
C ILE A 268 1.78 4.53 -7.06
N PHE A 269 1.00 3.60 -6.55
CA PHE A 269 1.37 2.20 -6.44
C PHE A 269 0.85 1.48 -7.69
N PHE A 270 1.77 0.91 -8.46
CA PHE A 270 1.43 0.05 -9.60
C PHE A 270 1.50 -1.40 -9.16
N GLY A 271 0.34 -2.07 -9.09
CA GLY A 271 0.29 -3.52 -9.01
C GLY A 271 0.37 -4.08 -10.44
N LEU A 272 1.43 -4.81 -10.73
CA LEU A 272 1.68 -5.33 -12.07
C LEU A 272 1.60 -6.85 -12.08
N MET A 273 1.06 -7.39 -13.18
CA MET A 273 1.16 -8.80 -13.50
C MET A 273 2.15 -8.96 -14.65
N LEU A 274 3.22 -9.72 -14.42
CA LEU A 274 4.18 -10.07 -15.46
C LEU A 274 3.65 -11.30 -16.19
N THR A 275 2.86 -11.05 -17.24
CA THR A 275 2.21 -12.10 -18.03
C THR A 275 3.14 -12.63 -19.14
N PRO A 276 2.83 -13.80 -19.76
CA PRO A 276 3.58 -14.28 -20.91
C PRO A 276 3.61 -13.30 -22.08
N GLU A 277 2.60 -12.44 -22.22
CA GLU A 277 2.52 -11.41 -23.27
C GLU A 277 3.15 -10.06 -22.85
N GLY A 278 3.72 -9.99 -21.66
CA GLY A 278 4.36 -8.79 -21.12
C GLY A 278 3.67 -8.25 -19.89
N PRO A 279 4.24 -7.17 -19.30
CA PRO A 279 3.66 -6.53 -18.11
C PRO A 279 2.30 -5.91 -18.38
N ARG A 280 1.37 -6.07 -17.44
CA ARG A 280 0.05 -5.47 -17.46
C ARG A 280 -0.29 -4.92 -16.09
N VAL A 281 -1.05 -3.84 -16.04
CA VAL A 281 -1.54 -3.29 -14.77
C VAL A 281 -2.62 -4.17 -14.20
N LEU A 282 -2.41 -4.66 -12.99
CA LEU A 282 -3.38 -5.40 -12.22
C LEU A 282 -4.30 -4.43 -11.46
N GLU A 283 -3.69 -3.43 -10.80
CA GLU A 283 -4.41 -2.40 -10.05
C GLU A 283 -3.53 -1.16 -9.83
N TYR A 284 -4.19 -0.04 -9.51
CA TYR A 284 -3.54 1.16 -9.00
C TYR A 284 -3.94 1.39 -7.55
N ASN A 285 -3.00 1.93 -6.77
CA ASN A 285 -3.34 2.56 -5.49
C ASN A 285 -2.74 3.98 -5.46
N ALA A 286 -3.40 4.89 -4.78
CA ALA A 286 -3.07 6.33 -4.78
C ALA A 286 -2.25 6.74 -3.54
N ARG A 287 -1.46 5.81 -3.01
CA ARG A 287 -0.70 5.97 -1.76
C ARG A 287 0.43 4.93 -1.70
N PHE A 288 1.28 5.02 -0.66
CA PHE A 288 2.25 3.96 -0.38
C PHE A 288 1.55 2.62 -0.11
N GLY A 289 2.23 1.53 -0.45
CA GLY A 289 1.79 0.17 -0.12
C GLY A 289 2.16 -0.23 1.31
N ASP A 290 1.42 -1.17 1.85
CA ASP A 290 1.64 -1.79 3.15
C ASP A 290 1.49 -3.32 3.02
N PRO A 291 2.59 -4.14 3.02
CA PRO A 291 3.91 -3.84 3.61
C PRO A 291 5.02 -3.39 2.65
N GLU A 292 4.73 -2.87 1.46
CA GLU A 292 5.76 -2.43 0.52
C GLU A 292 6.64 -1.32 1.09
N ALA A 293 6.06 -0.32 1.75
CA ALA A 293 6.81 0.77 2.37
C ALA A 293 7.89 0.26 3.35
N GLN A 294 7.61 -0.84 4.04
CA GLN A 294 8.50 -1.42 5.03
C GLN A 294 9.77 -2.04 4.44
N VAL A 295 9.80 -2.34 3.16
CA VAL A 295 11.01 -2.84 2.46
C VAL A 295 11.64 -1.80 1.54
N VAL A 296 10.84 -0.88 0.99
CA VAL A 296 11.31 0.12 0.03
C VAL A 296 11.97 1.30 0.72
N LEU A 297 11.36 1.84 1.78
CA LEU A 297 11.87 3.02 2.48
C LEU A 297 13.20 2.78 3.21
N PRO A 298 13.44 1.63 3.86
CA PRO A 298 14.77 1.34 4.41
C PRO A 298 15.88 1.27 3.37
N ARG A 299 15.56 0.99 2.12
CA ARG A 299 16.50 0.96 1.00
C ARG A 299 16.70 2.32 0.32
N MET A 300 15.81 3.28 0.53
CA MET A 300 15.89 4.60 -0.10
C MET A 300 16.99 5.43 0.54
N GLU A 301 17.90 5.97 -0.28
CA GLU A 301 19.01 6.80 0.20
C GLU A 301 18.62 8.27 0.33
N ASN A 302 17.68 8.75 -0.47
CA ASN A 302 17.28 10.15 -0.47
C ASN A 302 16.63 10.57 0.85
N ASP A 303 16.74 11.86 1.16
CA ASP A 303 15.92 12.52 2.17
C ASP A 303 14.46 12.55 1.69
N MET A 304 13.57 11.85 2.39
CA MET A 304 12.17 11.76 2.01
C MET A 304 11.47 13.12 2.02
N VAL A 305 11.83 14.01 2.94
CA VAL A 305 11.23 15.34 3.01
C VAL A 305 11.56 16.15 1.76
N GLU A 306 12.80 16.09 1.28
CA GLU A 306 13.20 16.76 0.03
C GLU A 306 12.43 16.22 -1.18
N VAL A 307 12.24 14.90 -1.27
CA VAL A 307 11.49 14.28 -2.37
C VAL A 307 10.02 14.71 -2.33
N VAL A 308 9.41 14.68 -1.17
CA VAL A 308 8.01 15.09 -0.97
C VAL A 308 7.81 16.56 -1.33
N GLU A 309 8.69 17.43 -0.86
CA GLU A 309 8.67 18.85 -1.20
C GLU A 309 8.79 19.07 -2.72
N ALA A 310 9.70 18.34 -3.37
CA ALA A 310 9.85 18.41 -4.83
C ALA A 310 8.58 17.95 -5.57
N CYS A 311 7.89 16.94 -5.07
CA CYS A 311 6.61 16.48 -5.64
C CYS A 311 5.57 17.60 -5.58
N ILE A 312 5.41 18.23 -4.42
CA ILE A 312 4.42 19.29 -4.21
C ILE A 312 4.73 20.49 -5.11
N ASP A 313 6.01 20.84 -5.27
CA ASP A 313 6.47 22.02 -6.01
C ASP A 313 6.66 21.77 -7.50
N GLY A 314 6.43 20.57 -8.00
CA GLY A 314 6.63 20.26 -9.43
C GLY A 314 8.10 20.21 -9.83
N ARG A 315 9.01 19.86 -8.92
CA ARG A 315 10.46 19.81 -9.13
C ARG A 315 11.03 18.40 -9.05
N LEU A 316 10.20 17.39 -9.21
CA LEU A 316 10.63 15.99 -9.09
C LEU A 316 11.68 15.60 -10.14
N ASP A 317 11.67 16.27 -11.30
CA ASP A 317 12.68 16.11 -12.35
C ASP A 317 14.11 16.45 -11.87
N GLN A 318 14.24 17.26 -10.82
CA GLN A 318 15.53 17.62 -10.21
C GLN A 318 16.04 16.60 -9.18
N ILE A 319 15.24 15.61 -8.83
CA ILE A 319 15.58 14.59 -7.84
C ILE A 319 16.20 13.39 -8.55
N ASP A 320 17.38 12.99 -8.11
CA ASP A 320 18.00 11.72 -8.48
C ASP A 320 17.67 10.67 -7.42
N LEU A 321 16.65 9.88 -7.66
CA LEU A 321 16.15 8.91 -6.70
C LEU A 321 17.08 7.70 -6.66
N LYS A 322 17.62 7.40 -5.48
CA LYS A 322 18.64 6.35 -5.27
C LYS A 322 18.22 5.36 -4.20
N PHE A 323 18.57 4.10 -4.42
CA PHE A 323 18.32 3.00 -3.51
C PHE A 323 19.62 2.25 -3.22
N LYS A 324 19.75 1.75 -1.99
CA LYS A 324 20.85 0.90 -1.58
C LYS A 324 20.88 -0.37 -2.42
N GLU A 325 22.07 -0.92 -2.61
CA GLU A 325 22.23 -2.24 -3.22
C GLU A 325 21.75 -3.36 -2.28
N ASP A 326 21.80 -3.15 -0.98
CA ASP A 326 21.27 -4.07 0.01
C ASP A 326 19.80 -4.37 -0.26
N ALA A 327 19.44 -5.64 -0.18
CA ALA A 327 18.06 -6.10 -0.26
C ALA A 327 17.35 -5.97 1.09
N ALA A 328 16.03 -6.00 1.07
CA ALA A 328 15.19 -5.98 2.27
C ALA A 328 14.11 -7.05 2.20
N VAL A 329 13.85 -7.68 3.34
CA VAL A 329 12.73 -8.62 3.51
C VAL A 329 11.95 -8.23 4.75
N CYS A 330 10.63 -8.19 4.64
CA CYS A 330 9.71 -7.93 5.75
C CYS A 330 8.81 -9.14 5.97
N VAL A 331 8.76 -9.64 7.19
CA VAL A 331 7.81 -10.68 7.62
C VAL A 331 6.76 -10.03 8.52
N VAL A 332 5.50 -10.16 8.15
CA VAL A 332 4.39 -9.61 8.95
C VAL A 332 4.04 -10.60 10.06
N LEU A 333 4.03 -10.10 11.29
CA LEU A 333 3.54 -10.82 12.46
C LEU A 333 2.10 -10.41 12.71
N ALA A 334 1.18 -11.35 12.56
CA ALA A 334 -0.25 -11.15 12.68
C ALA A 334 -0.81 -11.78 13.95
N SER A 335 -2.00 -11.36 14.34
CA SER A 335 -2.81 -12.04 15.34
C SER A 335 -3.42 -13.30 14.73
N ASP A 336 -3.28 -14.44 15.36
CA ASP A 336 -3.85 -15.69 14.87
C ASP A 336 -5.37 -15.54 14.68
N GLY A 337 -5.85 -16.00 13.53
CA GLY A 337 -7.24 -15.80 13.09
C GLY A 337 -7.41 -14.67 12.05
N TYR A 338 -6.42 -13.77 11.91
CA TYR A 338 -6.42 -12.77 10.84
C TYR A 338 -6.50 -13.45 9.45
N PRO A 339 -7.32 -12.99 8.50
CA PRO A 339 -8.06 -11.71 8.46
C PRO A 339 -9.52 -11.79 8.94
N VAL A 340 -9.94 -12.83 9.63
CA VAL A 340 -11.34 -13.04 10.03
C VAL A 340 -11.63 -12.48 11.42
N SER A 341 -11.15 -13.15 12.46
CA SER A 341 -11.35 -12.73 13.85
C SER A 341 -10.15 -13.12 14.69
N TYR A 342 -9.82 -12.30 15.67
CA TYR A 342 -8.63 -12.47 16.49
C TYR A 342 -8.77 -11.70 17.80
N GLU A 343 -8.04 -12.14 18.82
CA GLU A 343 -7.93 -11.47 20.11
C GLU A 343 -6.99 -10.28 20.03
N LYS A 344 -7.33 -9.19 20.69
CA LYS A 344 -6.53 -7.96 20.83
C LYS A 344 -6.16 -7.73 22.29
N GLY A 345 -5.22 -6.82 22.52
CA GLY A 345 -4.83 -6.42 23.86
C GLY A 345 -3.83 -7.35 24.52
N LEU A 346 -3.14 -8.19 23.74
CA LEU A 346 -2.11 -9.09 24.26
C LEU A 346 -0.76 -8.38 24.36
N PRO A 347 -0.02 -8.57 25.46
CA PRO A 347 1.30 -7.97 25.63
C PRO A 347 2.31 -8.43 24.59
N ILE A 348 3.11 -7.49 24.08
CA ILE A 348 4.20 -7.75 23.15
C ILE A 348 5.52 -7.66 23.93
N ARG A 349 6.34 -8.69 23.80
CA ARG A 349 7.63 -8.82 24.48
C ARG A 349 8.77 -8.83 23.47
N GLY A 350 9.92 -8.28 23.85
CA GLY A 350 11.15 -8.38 23.06
C GLY A 350 11.38 -7.24 22.08
N LEU A 351 10.54 -6.21 22.07
CA LEU A 351 10.72 -5.05 21.18
C LEU A 351 12.08 -4.36 21.39
N GLU A 352 12.58 -4.36 22.63
CA GLU A 352 13.87 -3.81 23.00
C GLU A 352 15.06 -4.49 22.31
N ASN A 353 14.90 -5.71 21.82
CA ASN A 353 15.96 -6.46 21.13
C ASN A 353 16.32 -5.85 19.76
N PHE A 354 15.50 -4.95 19.24
CA PHE A 354 15.79 -4.24 17.99
C PHE A 354 16.61 -2.96 18.18
N LYS A 355 16.74 -2.47 19.40
CA LYS A 355 17.49 -1.23 19.69
C LYS A 355 18.96 -1.40 19.34
N GLY A 356 19.50 -0.44 18.57
CA GLY A 356 20.90 -0.43 18.18
C GLY A 356 21.29 -1.52 17.19
N LYS A 357 20.35 -2.18 16.57
CA LYS A 357 20.58 -3.20 15.54
C LYS A 357 20.46 -2.59 14.16
N ASP A 358 21.57 -2.18 13.58
CA ASP A 358 21.61 -1.63 12.23
C ASP A 358 21.11 -2.65 11.21
N GLY A 359 20.25 -2.21 10.30
CA GLY A 359 19.67 -3.05 9.26
C GLY A 359 18.53 -3.93 9.73
N TYR A 360 18.05 -3.76 10.96
CA TYR A 360 16.87 -4.45 11.50
C TYR A 360 15.87 -3.45 11.99
N TYR A 361 14.61 -3.67 11.63
CA TYR A 361 13.51 -2.76 11.93
C TYR A 361 12.30 -3.56 12.40
N VAL A 362 11.57 -3.03 13.37
CA VAL A 362 10.25 -3.53 13.74
C VAL A 362 9.25 -2.39 13.56
N PHE A 363 8.50 -2.46 12.48
CA PHE A 363 7.47 -1.46 12.16
C PHE A 363 6.14 -1.90 12.78
N HIS A 364 5.56 -1.03 13.61
CA HIS A 364 4.29 -1.32 14.27
C HIS A 364 3.12 -1.04 13.32
N ALA A 365 2.19 -1.97 13.26
CA ALA A 365 0.89 -1.78 12.62
C ALA A 365 -0.19 -1.69 13.70
N GLY A 366 -0.87 -2.78 14.00
CA GLY A 366 -1.89 -2.79 15.05
C GLY A 366 -1.31 -2.91 16.44
N THR A 367 -0.81 -1.83 17.01
CA THR A 367 -0.33 -1.76 18.39
C THR A 367 -0.88 -0.55 19.11
N LYS A 368 -0.95 -0.62 20.43
CA LYS A 368 -1.32 0.48 21.33
C LYS A 368 -0.59 0.35 22.64
N PHE A 369 -0.56 1.43 23.41
CA PHE A 369 -0.11 1.38 24.80
C PHE A 369 -1.22 0.89 25.71
N GLY A 370 -0.86 0.02 26.66
CA GLY A 370 -1.74 -0.38 27.76
C GLY A 370 -1.68 0.61 28.93
N PRO A 371 -2.50 0.36 29.99
CA PRO A 371 -2.58 1.26 31.14
C PRO A 371 -1.26 1.47 31.89
N GLU A 372 -0.34 0.51 31.78
CA GLU A 372 0.98 0.56 32.44
C GLU A 372 2.10 0.97 31.49
N GLY A 373 1.75 1.46 30.30
CA GLY A 373 2.73 1.83 29.28
C GLY A 373 3.30 0.65 28.47
N GLN A 374 2.82 -0.57 28.70
CA GLN A 374 3.21 -1.74 27.92
C GLN A 374 2.62 -1.66 26.52
N VAL A 375 3.31 -2.25 25.55
CA VAL A 375 2.80 -2.33 24.17
C VAL A 375 1.91 -3.57 24.03
N LEU A 376 0.70 -3.35 23.53
CA LEU A 376 -0.31 -4.38 23.33
C LEU A 376 -0.67 -4.53 21.86
N THR A 377 -1.07 -5.75 21.46
CA THR A 377 -1.66 -5.98 20.14
C THR A 377 -2.98 -5.21 20.02
N ASN A 378 -3.25 -4.67 18.83
CA ASN A 378 -4.47 -3.90 18.56
C ASN A 378 -4.93 -4.01 17.10
N GLY A 379 -4.68 -5.14 16.47
CA GLY A 379 -5.07 -5.32 15.07
C GLY A 379 -4.74 -6.72 14.55
N GLY A 380 -5.11 -6.97 13.31
CA GLY A 380 -4.82 -8.21 12.63
C GLY A 380 -3.35 -8.34 12.27
N ARG A 381 -2.83 -7.37 11.50
CA ARG A 381 -1.39 -7.24 11.30
C ARG A 381 -0.85 -6.39 12.45
N VAL A 382 0.10 -6.93 13.18
CA VAL A 382 0.58 -6.33 14.43
C VAL A 382 1.93 -5.66 14.22
N LEU A 383 2.89 -6.38 13.67
CA LEU A 383 4.26 -5.90 13.44
C LEU A 383 4.74 -6.32 12.05
N GLY A 384 5.61 -5.51 11.45
CA GLY A 384 6.41 -5.90 10.31
C GLY A 384 7.87 -5.96 10.72
N VAL A 385 8.48 -7.13 10.69
CA VAL A 385 9.90 -7.32 10.98
C VAL A 385 10.67 -7.25 9.68
N THR A 386 11.46 -6.19 9.51
CA THR A 386 12.25 -5.96 8.31
C THR A 386 13.74 -6.11 8.62
N ALA A 387 14.45 -6.78 7.72
CA ALA A 387 15.91 -6.84 7.77
C ALA A 387 16.52 -6.58 6.40
N LEU A 388 17.66 -5.92 6.41
CA LEU A 388 18.52 -5.74 5.25
C LEU A 388 19.53 -6.89 5.15
N GLY A 389 20.05 -7.11 3.96
CA GLY A 389 21.13 -8.03 3.69
C GLY A 389 21.81 -7.66 2.39
N LYS A 390 23.02 -8.16 2.15
CA LYS A 390 23.77 -7.89 0.90
C LYS A 390 23.06 -8.42 -0.34
N ASP A 391 22.19 -9.43 -0.15
CA ASP A 391 21.31 -10.00 -1.16
C ASP A 391 19.98 -10.45 -0.51
N LEU A 392 19.04 -10.90 -1.32
CA LEU A 392 17.73 -11.31 -0.84
C LEU A 392 17.78 -12.52 0.10
N LYS A 393 18.68 -13.46 -0.13
CA LYS A 393 18.81 -14.67 0.72
C LYS A 393 19.30 -14.29 2.12
N GLU A 394 20.28 -13.40 2.19
CA GLU A 394 20.78 -12.90 3.48
C GLU A 394 19.71 -12.06 4.20
N ALA A 395 19.05 -11.14 3.48
CA ALA A 395 17.97 -10.33 4.05
C ALA A 395 16.85 -11.21 4.60
N ARG A 396 16.44 -12.25 3.88
CA ARG A 396 15.43 -13.22 4.32
C ARG A 396 15.88 -13.95 5.59
N LYS A 397 17.10 -14.46 5.62
CA LYS A 397 17.67 -15.13 6.78
C LYS A 397 17.66 -14.20 7.99
N ASN A 398 18.13 -12.97 7.83
CA ASN A 398 18.17 -11.96 8.88
C ASN A 398 16.78 -11.61 9.41
N ALA A 399 15.80 -11.47 8.50
CA ALA A 399 14.42 -11.16 8.90
C ALA A 399 13.81 -12.28 9.75
N TYR A 400 13.99 -13.54 9.35
CA TYR A 400 13.46 -14.68 10.12
C TYR A 400 14.18 -14.89 11.45
N GLU A 401 15.46 -14.59 11.55
CA GLU A 401 16.16 -14.55 12.84
C GLU A 401 15.55 -13.49 13.77
N ALA A 402 15.26 -12.31 13.24
CA ALA A 402 14.69 -11.21 14.01
C ALA A 402 13.21 -11.44 14.40
N VAL A 403 12.47 -12.25 13.66
CA VAL A 403 11.11 -12.67 14.04
C VAL A 403 11.08 -13.32 15.42
N ASP A 404 12.13 -14.05 15.77
CA ASP A 404 12.24 -14.73 17.07
C ASP A 404 12.62 -13.78 18.22
N TRP A 405 13.02 -12.55 17.92
CA TRP A 405 13.37 -11.56 18.94
C TRP A 405 12.16 -10.97 19.67
N VAL A 406 10.99 -11.06 19.05
CA VAL A 406 9.75 -10.45 19.53
C VAL A 406 8.65 -11.49 19.56
N ASP A 407 7.78 -11.41 20.57
CA ASP A 407 6.73 -12.41 20.78
C ASP A 407 5.47 -11.80 21.39
N PHE A 408 4.34 -12.43 21.11
CA PHE A 408 3.04 -12.25 21.75
C PHE A 408 2.24 -13.54 21.62
N ASP A 409 1.31 -13.80 22.53
CA ASP A 409 0.75 -15.14 22.71
C ASP A 409 0.04 -15.74 21.49
N ASN A 410 -0.59 -14.91 20.66
CA ASN A 410 -1.22 -15.39 19.42
C ASN A 410 -0.45 -14.98 18.15
N LYS A 411 0.86 -14.88 18.25
CA LYS A 411 1.72 -14.54 17.10
C LYS A 411 1.58 -15.58 16.00
N TYR A 412 1.23 -15.08 14.79
CA TYR A 412 1.15 -15.87 13.58
C TYR A 412 1.93 -15.19 12.45
N TYR A 413 2.66 -15.96 11.68
CA TYR A 413 3.36 -15.48 10.50
C TYR A 413 3.57 -16.59 9.48
N ARG A 414 3.77 -16.22 8.23
CA ARG A 414 4.13 -17.17 7.17
C ARG A 414 5.63 -17.50 7.26
N HIS A 415 5.96 -18.77 7.03
CA HIS A 415 7.32 -19.28 7.06
C HIS A 415 7.99 -19.27 5.69
N ASP A 416 7.26 -18.94 4.64
CA ASP A 416 7.69 -19.02 3.25
C ASP A 416 7.82 -17.66 2.54
N ILE A 417 7.88 -16.54 3.30
CA ILE A 417 8.08 -15.22 2.71
C ILE A 417 9.41 -15.20 1.96
N GLY A 418 9.35 -14.82 0.69
CA GLY A 418 10.53 -14.78 -0.17
C GLY A 418 10.90 -16.13 -0.80
N LYS A 419 10.05 -17.15 -0.74
CA LYS A 419 10.31 -18.44 -1.39
C LYS A 419 10.63 -18.30 -2.88
N ALA A 420 9.98 -17.36 -3.56
CA ALA A 420 10.22 -17.08 -4.98
C ALA A 420 11.67 -16.66 -5.28
N ILE A 421 12.41 -16.20 -4.28
CA ILE A 421 13.84 -15.83 -4.43
C ILE A 421 14.67 -17.06 -4.87
N ASP A 422 14.28 -18.25 -4.43
CA ASP A 422 14.97 -19.49 -4.77
C ASP A 422 14.70 -19.96 -6.20
N GLU A 423 13.71 -19.35 -6.87
CA GLU A 423 13.33 -19.63 -8.26
C GLU A 423 14.05 -18.71 -9.27
N ALA A 424 14.77 -17.72 -8.78
CA ALA A 424 15.41 -16.68 -9.61
C ALA A 424 16.82 -17.07 -10.09
#